data_6911f5af3f95c66817c707a01c1896c7
#
_entry.id   6911f5af3f95c66817c707a01c1896c7
#
_cell.length_a   1.000
_cell.length_b   1.000
_cell.length_c   1.000
_cell.angle_alpha   90.00
_cell.angle_beta   90.00
_cell.angle_gamma   90.00
#
_symmetry.space_group_name_H-M   'P 1'
#
loop_
_entity.id
_entity.type
_entity.pdbx_description
1 polymer ?
#
loop_
_entity_poly.entity_id
_entity_poly.type
_entity_poly.pdbx_seq_one_letter_code
_entity_poly.pdbx_strand_id
1 'polypeptide(L)'
;MAAESSSFDLIQVVSLLGAAVVAVPLFKRLGLGSVLGYLAAGLAIGPYGLALVTDSHSIIHIAEFGVVMFLFVIGLEMKPSHLWGLRRQIFGLGSLQVVVSAILLTIVGTLFGAPWEVSFICASGFVLTSTAIVMQVLGERQELASPRGQRIVSILLFEDLLIVPLLALVEFLAPATPESAAHATPLWQTIGTALLSLAALVAAGLWVLNPLFRVLATSRAREVMTAAALLVVLGAGLLMETGGLSMAMGAFVAGVLLSESSFRHQLEADIEPFRGLLLGLFFLGVGMSLDLKVVAENWGIIVSGVIALMVVKGLCVYGVARLARSNHTDAMDRALLMAQGGEFAFVLYAAAANAGVIDATVNANMTAIIVLSMAITPLILILHRRFGAKPAETPEADTIDEQHPILVVGMGRFGQIVNSMLQMSGHSTTIIDLDPTTVAGLNRYGTKTHFGDASRPELLLTAGIENARLLVIAIDNREQALSIARFAREVNPNIDIVARAYDRLHTFDLYQAGANEIVRETFDAAIRAGKRALERLGMSRDDAEKVGKIFYRHDRHGMIEQARVYDPTLGPFKNEQIDELVVAQRESAREAIQAALRGEEEEWPHGDD
;
A
#
# COMPACT_ATOMS: atom_id res chain seq x y z
N MET A 1 -51.78 -16.04 11.29
CA MET A 1 -50.30 -16.10 11.37
C MET A 1 -49.77 -15.36 10.16
N ALA A 2 -49.60 -14.07 10.29
CA ALA A 2 -49.02 -13.23 9.24
C ALA A 2 -47.50 -13.47 9.25
N ALA A 3 -46.96 -13.81 8.08
CA ALA A 3 -45.53 -13.82 7.85
C ALA A 3 -45.02 -12.39 8.04
N GLU A 4 -44.27 -12.13 9.10
CA GLU A 4 -43.40 -10.98 9.20
C GLU A 4 -42.31 -11.16 8.12
N SER A 5 -42.59 -10.60 6.97
CA SER A 5 -41.58 -10.36 5.96
C SER A 5 -40.60 -9.38 6.60
N SER A 6 -39.39 -9.83 6.89
CA SER A 6 -38.26 -8.97 7.24
C SER A 6 -37.96 -8.09 6.01
N SER A 7 -38.74 -7.04 5.83
CA SER A 7 -38.42 -5.98 4.89
C SER A 7 -37.19 -5.28 5.49
N PHE A 8 -36.06 -5.40 4.82
CA PHE A 8 -34.91 -4.57 5.05
C PHE A 8 -35.40 -3.12 5.05
N ASP A 9 -35.48 -2.52 6.24
CA ASP A 9 -36.04 -1.19 6.36
C ASP A 9 -35.08 -0.22 5.65
N LEU A 10 -35.56 0.53 4.67
CA LEU A 10 -34.78 1.50 3.91
C LEU A 10 -34.01 2.45 4.86
N ILE A 11 -34.58 2.74 6.03
CA ILE A 11 -33.97 3.55 7.07
C ILE A 11 -32.68 2.89 7.58
N GLN A 12 -32.66 1.57 7.78
CA GLN A 12 -31.47 0.84 8.22
C GLN A 12 -30.37 0.91 7.17
N VAL A 13 -30.68 0.68 5.89
CA VAL A 13 -29.72 0.78 4.80
C VAL A 13 -29.11 2.18 4.68
N VAL A 14 -29.97 3.22 4.74
CA VAL A 14 -29.52 4.62 4.70
C VAL A 14 -28.65 4.96 5.90
N SER A 15 -29.01 4.47 7.09
CA SER A 15 -28.23 4.68 8.32
C SER A 15 -26.84 4.03 8.25
N LEU A 16 -26.76 2.79 7.74
CA LEU A 16 -25.51 2.06 7.54
C LEU A 16 -24.59 2.79 6.56
N LEU A 17 -25.13 3.18 5.40
CA LEU A 17 -24.36 3.91 4.39
C LEU A 17 -23.95 5.31 4.88
N GLY A 18 -24.86 6.02 5.55
CA GLY A 18 -24.60 7.35 6.08
C GLY A 18 -23.50 7.34 7.15
N ALA A 19 -23.56 6.38 8.08
CA ALA A 19 -22.52 6.21 9.12
C ALA A 19 -21.15 5.90 8.50
N ALA A 20 -21.10 5.02 7.50
CA ALA A 20 -19.87 4.68 6.79
C ALA A 20 -19.27 5.89 6.07
N VAL A 21 -20.10 6.63 5.30
CA VAL A 21 -19.67 7.81 4.52
C VAL A 21 -19.11 8.92 5.42
N VAL A 22 -19.59 9.05 6.64
CA VAL A 22 -19.10 10.05 7.60
C VAL A 22 -17.86 9.55 8.35
N ALA A 23 -17.94 8.36 8.95
CA ALA A 23 -16.90 7.87 9.84
C ALA A 23 -15.61 7.48 9.10
N VAL A 24 -15.71 6.81 7.96
CA VAL A 24 -14.52 6.32 7.24
C VAL A 24 -13.57 7.43 6.79
N PRO A 25 -14.03 8.52 6.14
CA PRO A 25 -13.15 9.63 5.80
C PRO A 25 -12.56 10.34 7.03
N LEU A 26 -13.34 10.44 8.12
CA LEU A 26 -12.88 11.04 9.36
C LEU A 26 -11.72 10.24 9.96
N PHE A 27 -11.88 8.93 10.11
CA PHE A 27 -10.83 8.05 10.65
C PHE A 27 -9.61 7.96 9.75
N LYS A 28 -9.78 7.99 8.42
CA LYS A 28 -8.66 8.09 7.47
C LYS A 28 -7.86 9.38 7.66
N ARG A 29 -8.54 10.53 7.84
CA ARG A 29 -7.87 11.81 8.11
C ARG A 29 -7.11 11.84 9.43
N LEU A 30 -7.58 11.08 10.43
CA LEU A 30 -6.91 10.90 11.71
C LEU A 30 -5.73 9.89 11.65
N GLY A 31 -5.48 9.26 10.50
CA GLY A 31 -4.43 8.25 10.35
C GLY A 31 -4.77 6.89 10.96
N LEU A 32 -6.04 6.65 11.31
CA LEU A 32 -6.51 5.41 11.97
C LEU A 32 -7.00 4.33 10.99
N GLY A 33 -7.10 4.67 9.70
CA GLY A 33 -7.53 3.72 8.66
C GLY A 33 -9.04 3.55 8.52
N SER A 34 -9.45 2.87 7.43
CA SER A 34 -10.87 2.68 7.10
C SER A 34 -11.55 1.64 8.00
N VAL A 35 -10.85 0.58 8.39
CA VAL A 35 -11.41 -0.52 9.18
C VAL A 35 -11.92 -0.01 10.53
N LEU A 36 -11.10 0.78 11.24
CA LEU A 36 -11.54 1.41 12.50
C LEU A 36 -12.69 2.40 12.30
N GLY A 37 -12.75 3.07 11.14
CA GLY A 37 -13.87 3.93 10.78
C GLY A 37 -15.18 3.15 10.66
N TYR A 38 -15.18 2.00 10.00
CA TYR A 38 -16.34 1.11 9.90
C TYR A 38 -16.75 0.54 11.26
N LEU A 39 -15.80 0.05 12.06
CA LEU A 39 -16.06 -0.48 13.41
C LEU A 39 -16.69 0.58 14.32
N ALA A 40 -16.14 1.80 14.33
CA ALA A 40 -16.68 2.91 15.10
C ALA A 40 -18.07 3.34 14.62
N ALA A 41 -18.30 3.37 13.30
CA ALA A 41 -19.61 3.63 12.72
C ALA A 41 -20.63 2.58 13.17
N GLY A 42 -20.26 1.28 13.09
CA GLY A 42 -21.10 0.17 13.54
C GLY A 42 -21.46 0.28 15.03
N LEU A 43 -20.48 0.57 15.88
CA LEU A 43 -20.69 0.79 17.31
C LEU A 43 -21.64 1.98 17.56
N ALA A 44 -21.48 3.06 16.81
CA ALA A 44 -22.31 4.27 17.00
C ALA A 44 -23.78 4.04 16.60
N ILE A 45 -24.06 3.32 15.51
CA ILE A 45 -25.44 3.09 15.04
C ILE A 45 -26.07 1.81 15.57
N GLY A 46 -25.26 0.93 16.15
CA GLY A 46 -25.65 -0.37 16.68
C GLY A 46 -26.47 -0.31 17.97
N PRO A 47 -26.85 -1.49 18.52
CA PRO A 47 -27.71 -1.63 19.70
C PRO A 47 -27.19 -0.92 20.95
N TYR A 48 -25.86 -0.80 21.08
CA TYR A 48 -25.20 -0.17 22.23
C TYR A 48 -24.89 1.33 22.02
N GLY A 49 -25.14 1.88 20.82
CA GLY A 49 -24.97 3.29 20.51
C GLY A 49 -26.33 3.99 20.36
N LEU A 50 -26.60 4.50 19.15
CA LEU A 50 -27.86 5.21 18.83
C LEU A 50 -29.06 4.26 18.62
N ALA A 51 -28.84 2.95 18.60
CA ALA A 51 -29.85 1.90 18.38
C ALA A 51 -30.69 2.12 17.09
N LEU A 52 -30.08 2.70 16.04
CA LEU A 52 -30.72 2.90 14.75
C LEU A 52 -30.88 1.57 14.00
N VAL A 53 -29.98 0.64 14.26
CA VAL A 53 -29.98 -0.72 13.70
C VAL A 53 -29.87 -1.69 14.87
N THR A 54 -30.92 -2.50 15.07
CA THR A 54 -31.00 -3.43 16.21
C THR A 54 -30.69 -4.87 15.85
N ASP A 55 -30.89 -5.24 14.58
CA ASP A 55 -30.61 -6.58 14.05
C ASP A 55 -29.21 -6.64 13.41
N SER A 56 -28.20 -6.89 14.26
CA SER A 56 -26.83 -7.09 13.81
C SER A 56 -26.61 -8.44 13.10
N HIS A 57 -27.41 -9.48 13.44
CA HIS A 57 -27.23 -10.82 12.88
C HIS A 57 -27.54 -10.88 11.38
N SER A 58 -28.66 -10.33 10.95
CA SER A 58 -29.01 -10.30 9.52
C SER A 58 -27.99 -9.52 8.68
N ILE A 59 -27.40 -8.46 9.24
CA ILE A 59 -26.36 -7.67 8.56
C ILE A 59 -25.06 -8.46 8.47
N ILE A 60 -24.65 -9.17 9.53
CA ILE A 60 -23.45 -10.01 9.52
C ILE A 60 -23.57 -11.12 8.46
N HIS A 61 -24.71 -11.80 8.36
CA HIS A 61 -24.92 -12.82 7.35
C HIS A 61 -24.77 -12.32 5.91
N ILE A 62 -25.30 -11.13 5.61
CA ILE A 62 -25.11 -10.51 4.27
C ILE A 62 -23.63 -10.11 4.10
N ALA A 63 -23.02 -9.61 5.16
CA ALA A 63 -21.64 -9.16 5.16
C ALA A 63 -20.61 -10.29 5.06
N GLU A 64 -20.96 -11.53 5.47
CA GLU A 64 -20.14 -12.74 5.29
C GLU A 64 -19.79 -12.97 3.80
N PHE A 65 -20.70 -12.65 2.89
CA PHE A 65 -20.41 -12.67 1.45
C PHE A 65 -19.27 -11.68 1.08
N GLY A 66 -19.13 -10.59 1.81
CA GLY A 66 -18.01 -9.65 1.62
C GLY A 66 -16.67 -10.27 1.99
N VAL A 67 -16.63 -11.06 3.05
CA VAL A 67 -15.43 -11.82 3.44
C VAL A 67 -15.09 -12.88 2.38
N VAL A 68 -16.10 -13.58 1.86
CA VAL A 68 -15.93 -14.56 0.78
C VAL A 68 -15.34 -13.90 -0.47
N MET A 69 -15.89 -12.74 -0.88
CA MET A 69 -15.35 -11.98 -2.03
C MET A 69 -13.95 -11.42 -1.76
N PHE A 70 -13.69 -10.98 -0.54
CA PHE A 70 -12.37 -10.48 -0.15
C PHE A 70 -11.31 -11.58 -0.25
N LEU A 71 -11.60 -12.77 0.27
CA LEU A 71 -10.69 -13.91 0.20
C LEU A 71 -10.48 -14.40 -1.24
N PHE A 72 -11.52 -14.32 -2.09
CA PHE A 72 -11.35 -14.59 -3.53
C PHE A 72 -10.34 -13.62 -4.18
N VAL A 73 -10.45 -12.32 -3.92
CA VAL A 73 -9.52 -11.32 -4.47
C VAL A 73 -8.10 -11.55 -3.95
N ILE A 74 -7.94 -11.84 -2.65
CA ILE A 74 -6.63 -12.25 -2.11
C ILE A 74 -6.11 -13.48 -2.87
N GLY A 75 -6.94 -14.48 -3.10
CA GLY A 75 -6.57 -15.64 -3.91
C GLY A 75 -6.11 -15.24 -5.32
N LEU A 76 -6.80 -14.30 -5.99
CA LEU A 76 -6.40 -13.77 -7.30
C LEU A 76 -5.03 -13.07 -7.28
N GLU A 77 -4.70 -12.38 -6.19
CA GLU A 77 -3.40 -11.73 -6.01
C GLU A 77 -2.26 -12.72 -5.75
N MET A 78 -2.58 -13.90 -5.22
CA MET A 78 -1.63 -14.96 -4.86
C MET A 78 -1.18 -15.78 -6.07
N LYS A 79 -0.26 -15.24 -6.88
CA LYS A 79 0.36 -16.00 -7.98
C LYS A 79 1.27 -17.10 -7.43
N PRO A 80 0.99 -18.40 -7.67
CA PRO A 80 1.83 -19.51 -7.20
C PRO A 80 3.29 -19.38 -7.66
N SER A 81 3.51 -18.91 -8.88
CA SER A 81 4.83 -18.67 -9.47
C SER A 81 5.65 -17.61 -8.71
N HIS A 82 5.00 -16.53 -8.28
CA HIS A 82 5.64 -15.43 -7.54
C HIS A 82 5.94 -15.84 -6.07
N LEU A 83 4.99 -16.54 -5.43
CA LEU A 83 5.17 -17.10 -4.09
C LEU A 83 6.36 -18.08 -4.04
N TRP A 84 6.55 -18.87 -5.10
CA TRP A 84 7.68 -19.78 -5.21
C TRP A 84 9.03 -19.07 -5.27
N GLY A 85 9.09 -17.87 -5.88
CA GLY A 85 10.28 -17.02 -5.87
C GLY A 85 10.67 -16.52 -4.48
N LEU A 86 9.67 -16.18 -3.65
CA LEU A 86 9.83 -15.64 -2.30
C LEU A 86 9.82 -16.74 -1.20
N ARG A 87 9.77 -18.03 -1.55
CA ARG A 87 9.56 -19.15 -0.62
C ARG A 87 10.46 -19.17 0.61
N ARG A 88 11.74 -18.75 0.48
CA ARG A 88 12.67 -18.71 1.62
C ARG A 88 12.32 -17.62 2.63
N GLN A 89 11.78 -16.50 2.17
CA GLN A 89 11.37 -15.40 3.04
C GLN A 89 10.00 -15.68 3.65
N ILE A 90 9.05 -16.15 2.84
CA ILE A 90 7.68 -16.45 3.25
C ILE A 90 7.67 -17.65 4.21
N PHE A 91 8.19 -18.81 3.77
CA PHE A 91 8.14 -20.06 4.56
C PHE A 91 9.26 -20.19 5.59
N GLY A 92 10.33 -19.39 5.53
CA GLY A 92 11.38 -19.38 6.55
C GLY A 92 11.05 -18.45 7.72
N LEU A 93 11.09 -17.14 7.46
CA LEU A 93 10.90 -16.13 8.50
C LEU A 93 9.42 -15.98 8.90
N GLY A 94 8.50 -16.04 7.94
CA GLY A 94 7.06 -15.94 8.21
C GLY A 94 6.57 -17.10 9.07
N SER A 95 6.89 -18.35 8.69
CA SER A 95 6.50 -19.53 9.48
C SER A 95 7.07 -19.52 10.88
N LEU A 96 8.37 -19.16 11.02
CA LEU A 96 9.00 -19.07 12.34
C LEU A 96 8.30 -18.02 13.22
N GLN A 97 8.02 -16.83 12.67
CA GLN A 97 7.32 -15.75 13.39
C GLN A 97 5.93 -16.20 13.85
N VAL A 98 5.16 -16.79 12.95
CA VAL A 98 3.79 -17.23 13.24
C VAL A 98 3.78 -18.34 14.27
N VAL A 99 4.57 -19.40 14.09
CA VAL A 99 4.60 -20.56 15.00
C VAL A 99 5.04 -20.14 16.40
N VAL A 100 6.14 -19.39 16.51
CA VAL A 100 6.63 -18.91 17.82
C VAL A 100 5.61 -17.99 18.49
N SER A 101 5.02 -17.06 17.73
CA SER A 101 3.99 -16.18 18.27
C SER A 101 2.74 -16.93 18.71
N ALA A 102 2.26 -17.89 17.90
CA ALA A 102 1.09 -18.69 18.23
C ALA A 102 1.32 -19.52 19.53
N ILE A 103 2.47 -20.17 19.66
CA ILE A 103 2.82 -20.93 20.86
C ILE A 103 2.86 -20.02 22.10
N LEU A 104 3.60 -18.90 22.04
CA LEU A 104 3.76 -18.03 23.19
C LEU A 104 2.46 -17.32 23.57
N LEU A 105 1.66 -16.91 22.60
CA LEU A 105 0.35 -16.31 22.85
C LEU A 105 -0.66 -17.33 23.41
N THR A 106 -0.59 -18.61 22.95
CA THR A 106 -1.37 -19.69 23.53
C THR A 106 -1.01 -19.89 25.01
N ILE A 107 0.27 -19.89 25.35
CA ILE A 107 0.72 -19.94 26.75
C ILE A 107 0.17 -18.76 27.55
N VAL A 108 0.16 -17.56 26.98
CA VAL A 108 -0.46 -16.38 27.64
C VAL A 108 -1.93 -16.65 27.92
N GLY A 109 -2.71 -17.13 26.96
CA GLY A 109 -4.13 -17.45 27.13
C GLY A 109 -4.37 -18.49 28.22
N THR A 110 -3.56 -19.57 28.26
CA THR A 110 -3.67 -20.59 29.32
C THR A 110 -3.29 -20.06 30.70
N LEU A 111 -2.35 -19.12 30.81
CA LEU A 111 -2.02 -18.43 32.06
C LEU A 111 -3.16 -17.54 32.57
N PHE A 112 -3.99 -17.01 31.66
CA PHE A 112 -5.23 -16.32 32.01
C PHE A 112 -6.37 -17.28 32.40
N GLY A 113 -6.13 -18.60 32.40
CA GLY A 113 -7.06 -19.63 32.87
C GLY A 113 -7.97 -20.19 31.76
N ALA A 114 -7.77 -19.85 30.48
CA ALA A 114 -8.57 -20.39 29.38
C ALA A 114 -8.10 -21.80 29.00
N PRO A 115 -9.01 -22.69 28.55
CA PRO A 115 -8.62 -23.99 27.95
C PRO A 115 -7.63 -23.83 26.80
N TRP A 116 -6.82 -24.84 26.55
CA TRP A 116 -5.76 -24.73 25.54
C TRP A 116 -6.31 -24.57 24.11
N GLU A 117 -7.46 -25.18 23.80
CA GLU A 117 -8.14 -25.06 22.49
C GLU A 117 -8.60 -23.62 22.25
N VAL A 118 -9.26 -23.03 23.26
CA VAL A 118 -9.72 -21.64 23.24
C VAL A 118 -8.51 -20.70 23.12
N SER A 119 -7.48 -20.92 23.96
CA SER A 119 -6.26 -20.13 23.96
C SER A 119 -5.54 -20.19 22.62
N PHE A 120 -5.49 -21.37 21.99
CA PHE A 120 -4.85 -21.57 20.70
C PHE A 120 -5.58 -20.83 19.56
N ILE A 121 -6.91 -20.90 19.53
CA ILE A 121 -7.72 -20.17 18.53
C ILE A 121 -7.59 -18.67 18.73
N CYS A 122 -7.70 -18.18 19.96
CA CYS A 122 -7.53 -16.77 20.29
C CYS A 122 -6.13 -16.27 19.90
N ALA A 123 -5.09 -17.04 20.22
CA ALA A 123 -3.72 -16.75 19.86
C ALA A 123 -3.52 -16.71 18.33
N SER A 124 -4.05 -17.72 17.63
CA SER A 124 -3.93 -17.83 16.17
C SER A 124 -4.58 -16.63 15.47
N GLY A 125 -5.76 -16.18 15.93
CA GLY A 125 -6.38 -14.96 15.41
C GLY A 125 -5.55 -13.70 15.68
N PHE A 126 -4.95 -13.59 16.88
CA PHE A 126 -4.12 -12.42 17.21
C PHE A 126 -2.77 -12.41 16.46
N VAL A 127 -2.26 -13.56 16.06
CA VAL A 127 -1.03 -13.64 15.23
C VAL A 127 -1.22 -12.97 13.88
N LEU A 128 -2.42 -13.04 13.30
CA LEU A 128 -2.74 -12.39 12.03
C LEU A 128 -2.68 -10.86 12.22
N THR A 129 -1.78 -10.21 11.50
CA THR A 129 -1.56 -8.76 11.60
C THR A 129 -2.49 -8.03 10.63
N SER A 130 -2.95 -6.82 10.97
CA SER A 130 -3.72 -5.99 10.04
C SER A 130 -2.89 -5.57 8.84
N THR A 131 -3.17 -6.19 7.70
CA THR A 131 -2.55 -5.85 6.42
C THR A 131 -2.88 -4.43 6.01
N ALA A 132 -4.12 -3.97 6.24
CA ALA A 132 -4.57 -2.63 5.90
C ALA A 132 -3.75 -1.53 6.61
N ILE A 133 -3.54 -1.63 7.92
CA ILE A 133 -2.78 -0.63 8.70
C ILE A 133 -1.30 -0.64 8.31
N VAL A 134 -0.70 -1.82 8.18
CA VAL A 134 0.72 -1.94 7.84
C VAL A 134 1.00 -1.39 6.45
N MET A 135 0.18 -1.75 5.45
CA MET A 135 0.31 -1.26 4.07
C MET A 135 0.11 0.26 3.98
N GLN A 136 -0.85 0.81 4.73
CA GLN A 136 -1.04 2.26 4.82
C GLN A 136 0.22 2.95 5.36
N VAL A 137 0.76 2.49 6.48
CA VAL A 137 1.96 3.08 7.11
C VAL A 137 3.19 2.97 6.19
N LEU A 138 3.40 1.81 5.54
CA LEU A 138 4.49 1.63 4.58
C LEU A 138 4.32 2.50 3.34
N GLY A 139 3.08 2.70 2.87
CA GLY A 139 2.73 3.60 1.76
C GLY A 139 3.03 5.06 2.08
N GLU A 140 2.60 5.55 3.25
CA GLU A 140 2.89 6.90 3.74
C GLU A 140 4.39 7.16 3.90
N ARG A 141 5.16 6.12 4.23
CA ARG A 141 6.63 6.18 4.34
C ARG A 141 7.35 6.00 3.01
N GLN A 142 6.64 5.68 1.93
CA GLN A 142 7.21 5.30 0.63
C GLN A 142 8.19 4.11 0.70
N GLU A 143 7.98 3.22 1.68
CA GLU A 143 8.84 2.07 1.94
C GLU A 143 8.37 0.76 1.28
N LEU A 144 7.22 0.74 0.59
CA LEU A 144 6.64 -0.47 -0.03
C LEU A 144 7.62 -1.20 -0.97
N ALA A 145 8.36 -0.45 -1.78
CA ALA A 145 9.34 -1.01 -2.72
C ALA A 145 10.72 -1.28 -2.09
N SER A 146 10.96 -0.86 -0.84
CA SER A 146 12.23 -1.08 -0.15
C SER A 146 12.44 -2.55 0.21
N PRO A 147 13.69 -3.06 0.34
CA PRO A 147 13.95 -4.43 0.76
C PRO A 147 13.38 -4.75 2.14
N ARG A 148 13.21 -3.73 2.99
CA ARG A 148 12.57 -3.83 4.31
C ARG A 148 11.05 -3.97 4.17
N GLY A 149 10.42 -3.08 3.40
CA GLY A 149 8.97 -3.13 3.15
C GLY A 149 8.56 -4.43 2.49
N GLN A 150 9.27 -4.90 1.47
CA GLN A 150 9.01 -6.17 0.80
C GLN A 150 9.06 -7.37 1.75
N ARG A 151 9.97 -7.38 2.73
CA ARG A 151 10.03 -8.44 3.76
C ARG A 151 8.80 -8.41 4.67
N ILE A 152 8.35 -7.23 5.09
CA ILE A 152 7.14 -7.08 5.91
C ILE A 152 5.92 -7.53 5.11
N VAL A 153 5.75 -7.07 3.87
CA VAL A 153 4.66 -7.47 2.97
C VAL A 153 4.65 -8.99 2.75
N SER A 154 5.83 -9.61 2.55
CA SER A 154 5.92 -11.08 2.39
C SER A 154 5.42 -11.85 3.61
N ILE A 155 5.62 -11.33 4.82
CA ILE A 155 5.14 -11.96 6.06
C ILE A 155 3.64 -11.77 6.20
N LEU A 156 3.13 -10.56 5.92
CA LEU A 156 1.69 -10.31 5.90
C LEU A 156 0.95 -11.23 4.94
N LEU A 157 1.47 -11.39 3.71
CA LEU A 157 0.93 -12.33 2.73
C LEU A 157 0.92 -13.78 3.25
N PHE A 158 1.94 -14.17 4.03
CA PHE A 158 1.96 -15.48 4.66
C PHE A 158 0.94 -15.60 5.80
N GLU A 159 0.82 -14.57 6.64
CA GLU A 159 -0.20 -14.50 7.70
C GLU A 159 -1.62 -14.55 7.11
N ASP A 160 -1.88 -13.82 6.02
CA ASP A 160 -3.17 -13.83 5.33
C ASP A 160 -3.48 -15.21 4.71
N LEU A 161 -2.47 -15.90 4.17
CA LEU A 161 -2.63 -17.26 3.65
C LEU A 161 -3.02 -18.26 4.74
N LEU A 162 -2.57 -18.04 5.97
CA LEU A 162 -2.84 -18.94 7.09
C LEU A 162 -4.29 -18.93 7.55
N ILE A 163 -5.09 -17.92 7.22
CA ILE A 163 -6.51 -17.91 7.61
C ILE A 163 -7.24 -19.15 7.12
N VAL A 164 -6.89 -19.65 5.94
CA VAL A 164 -7.54 -20.82 5.33
C VAL A 164 -7.33 -22.11 6.13
N PRO A 165 -6.08 -22.54 6.44
CA PRO A 165 -5.88 -23.69 7.30
C PRO A 165 -6.38 -23.46 8.74
N LEU A 166 -6.39 -22.23 9.24
CA LEU A 166 -6.93 -21.92 10.57
C LEU A 166 -8.45 -22.10 10.60
N LEU A 167 -9.18 -21.67 9.58
CA LEU A 167 -10.63 -21.92 9.47
C LEU A 167 -10.94 -23.42 9.40
N ALA A 168 -10.16 -24.19 8.62
CA ALA A 168 -10.30 -25.63 8.60
C ALA A 168 -10.01 -26.27 9.98
N LEU A 169 -9.04 -25.72 10.71
CA LEU A 169 -8.69 -26.24 12.05
C LEU A 169 -9.78 -25.95 13.10
N VAL A 170 -10.52 -24.84 12.97
CA VAL A 170 -11.68 -24.56 13.84
C VAL A 170 -12.70 -25.68 13.78
N GLU A 171 -13.01 -26.22 12.60
CA GLU A 171 -13.94 -27.33 12.42
C GLU A 171 -13.46 -28.60 13.14
N PHE A 172 -12.14 -28.85 13.18
CA PHE A 172 -11.55 -29.99 13.90
C PHE A 172 -11.57 -29.84 15.41
N LEU A 173 -11.55 -28.59 15.92
CA LEU A 173 -11.56 -28.29 17.35
C LEU A 173 -12.99 -28.14 17.90
N ALA A 174 -14.01 -28.16 17.02
CA ALA A 174 -15.41 -28.04 17.43
C ALA A 174 -15.79 -29.16 18.40
N PRO A 175 -16.44 -28.83 19.55
CA PRO A 175 -16.86 -29.86 20.50
C PRO A 175 -17.92 -30.76 19.87
N ALA A 176 -17.74 -32.08 20.02
CA ALA A 176 -18.74 -33.05 19.59
C ALA A 176 -20.05 -32.85 20.39
N THR A 177 -21.08 -32.29 19.76
CA THR A 177 -22.40 -32.19 20.39
C THR A 177 -23.11 -33.55 20.36
N PRO A 178 -23.98 -33.88 21.34
CA PRO A 178 -24.74 -35.13 21.34
C PRO A 178 -25.58 -35.35 20.06
N GLU A 179 -26.04 -34.27 19.44
CA GLU A 179 -26.74 -34.30 18.16
C GLU A 179 -25.80 -34.60 16.98
N SER A 180 -24.59 -34.06 17.00
CA SER A 180 -23.57 -34.40 16.01
C SER A 180 -23.03 -35.81 16.18
N ALA A 181 -22.99 -36.33 17.42
CA ALA A 181 -22.60 -37.72 17.71
C ALA A 181 -23.66 -38.75 17.25
N ALA A 182 -24.95 -38.39 17.25
CA ALA A 182 -26.05 -39.23 16.78
C ALA A 182 -26.12 -39.34 15.24
N HIS A 183 -25.59 -38.35 14.54
CA HIS A 183 -25.48 -38.30 13.06
C HIS A 183 -24.03 -38.25 12.59
N ALA A 184 -23.07 -38.67 13.46
CA ALA A 184 -21.67 -38.65 13.13
C ALA A 184 -21.41 -39.53 11.89
N THR A 185 -21.30 -38.87 10.76
CA THR A 185 -20.74 -39.52 9.57
C THR A 185 -19.34 -39.99 9.91
N PRO A 186 -18.98 -41.22 9.53
CA PRO A 186 -17.63 -41.73 9.80
C PRO A 186 -16.57 -40.73 9.33
N LEU A 187 -15.54 -40.50 10.14
CA LEU A 187 -14.45 -39.53 9.87
C LEU A 187 -13.89 -39.65 8.43
N TRP A 188 -13.83 -40.91 7.90
CA TRP A 188 -13.38 -41.14 6.53
C TRP A 188 -14.37 -40.60 5.47
N GLN A 189 -15.69 -40.53 5.76
CA GLN A 189 -16.67 -39.93 4.86
C GLN A 189 -16.53 -38.41 4.88
N THR A 190 -16.41 -37.78 6.04
CA THR A 190 -16.20 -36.31 6.18
C THR A 190 -14.91 -35.90 5.47
N ILE A 191 -13.82 -36.61 5.69
CA ILE A 191 -12.55 -36.34 4.99
C ILE A 191 -12.71 -36.63 3.49
N GLY A 192 -13.42 -37.69 3.13
CA GLY A 192 -13.67 -38.05 1.73
C GLY A 192 -14.48 -37.00 0.99
N THR A 193 -15.56 -36.47 1.58
CA THR A 193 -16.39 -35.39 0.98
C THR A 193 -15.59 -34.09 0.86
N ALA A 194 -14.82 -33.72 1.88
CA ALA A 194 -13.96 -32.54 1.86
C ALA A 194 -12.91 -32.60 0.74
N LEU A 195 -12.23 -33.75 0.61
CA LEU A 195 -11.25 -33.98 -0.46
C LEU A 195 -11.89 -34.02 -1.83
N LEU A 196 -13.09 -34.60 -1.95
CA LEU A 196 -13.84 -34.65 -3.21
C LEU A 196 -14.28 -33.25 -3.65
N SER A 197 -14.80 -32.43 -2.73
CA SER A 197 -15.19 -31.04 -3.03
C SER A 197 -14.00 -30.21 -3.44
N LEU A 198 -12.86 -30.34 -2.75
CA LEU A 198 -11.62 -29.67 -3.11
C LEU A 198 -11.11 -30.13 -4.49
N ALA A 199 -11.12 -31.44 -4.76
CA ALA A 199 -10.71 -31.98 -6.05
C ALA A 199 -11.64 -31.53 -7.18
N ALA A 200 -12.96 -31.48 -6.93
CA ALA A 200 -13.93 -30.98 -7.88
C ALA A 200 -13.73 -29.47 -8.18
N LEU A 201 -13.44 -28.67 -7.16
CA LEU A 201 -13.13 -27.24 -7.32
C LEU A 201 -11.85 -27.03 -8.13
N VAL A 202 -10.79 -27.78 -7.83
CA VAL A 202 -9.52 -27.73 -8.57
C VAL A 202 -9.73 -28.17 -10.02
N ALA A 203 -10.47 -29.25 -10.25
CA ALA A 203 -10.82 -29.71 -11.59
C ALA A 203 -11.62 -28.67 -12.38
N ALA A 204 -12.64 -28.07 -11.75
CA ALA A 204 -13.41 -26.98 -12.35
C ALA A 204 -12.51 -25.77 -12.68
N GLY A 205 -11.62 -25.38 -11.78
CA GLY A 205 -10.67 -24.28 -11.98
C GLY A 205 -9.76 -24.48 -13.18
N LEU A 206 -9.17 -25.68 -13.28
CA LEU A 206 -8.22 -25.99 -14.34
C LEU A 206 -8.87 -26.19 -15.72
N TRP A 207 -10.04 -26.83 -15.77
CA TRP A 207 -10.63 -27.30 -17.04
C TRP A 207 -11.89 -26.53 -17.47
N VAL A 208 -12.65 -25.93 -16.54
CA VAL A 208 -13.94 -25.30 -16.86
C VAL A 208 -13.84 -23.77 -16.84
N LEU A 209 -13.20 -23.17 -15.82
CA LEU A 209 -13.28 -21.72 -15.61
C LEU A 209 -12.60 -20.92 -16.74
N ASN A 210 -11.39 -21.30 -17.16
CA ASN A 210 -10.69 -20.59 -18.24
C ASN A 210 -11.43 -20.66 -19.60
N PRO A 211 -11.92 -21.81 -20.08
CA PRO A 211 -12.80 -21.87 -21.26
C PRO A 211 -14.08 -21.06 -21.11
N LEU A 212 -14.73 -21.12 -19.94
CA LEU A 212 -15.95 -20.37 -19.64
C LEU A 212 -15.73 -18.86 -19.84
N PHE A 213 -14.72 -18.30 -19.19
CA PHE A 213 -14.41 -16.87 -19.30
C PHE A 213 -14.00 -16.48 -20.72
N ARG A 214 -13.32 -17.35 -21.45
CA ARG A 214 -12.98 -17.11 -22.86
C ARG A 214 -14.24 -17.00 -23.74
N VAL A 215 -15.23 -17.87 -23.55
CA VAL A 215 -16.50 -17.82 -24.29
C VAL A 215 -17.27 -16.56 -23.91
N LEU A 216 -17.36 -16.23 -22.62
CA LEU A 216 -18.08 -15.06 -22.14
C LEU A 216 -17.44 -13.74 -22.62
N ALA A 217 -16.13 -13.67 -22.70
CA ALA A 217 -15.40 -12.51 -23.21
C ALA A 217 -15.76 -12.20 -24.69
N THR A 218 -16.12 -13.21 -25.48
CA THR A 218 -16.57 -13.00 -26.86
C THR A 218 -17.96 -12.37 -26.97
N SER A 219 -18.79 -12.47 -25.93
CA SER A 219 -20.16 -11.91 -25.90
C SER A 219 -20.18 -10.39 -25.76
N ARG A 220 -19.05 -9.75 -25.39
CA ARG A 220 -18.91 -8.30 -25.13
C ARG A 220 -19.94 -7.72 -24.13
N ALA A 221 -20.60 -8.56 -23.34
CA ALA A 221 -21.57 -8.16 -22.33
C ALA A 221 -20.84 -8.08 -20.96
N ARG A 222 -20.59 -6.87 -20.49
CA ARG A 222 -19.84 -6.63 -19.23
C ARG A 222 -20.59 -7.19 -18.02
N GLU A 223 -21.91 -7.01 -18.00
CA GLU A 223 -22.78 -7.48 -16.91
C GLU A 223 -22.73 -9.00 -16.76
N VAL A 224 -22.60 -9.73 -17.89
CA VAL A 224 -22.50 -11.20 -17.88
C VAL A 224 -21.15 -11.65 -17.32
N MET A 225 -20.07 -10.92 -17.59
CA MET A 225 -18.75 -11.21 -17.00
C MET A 225 -18.76 -11.02 -15.49
N THR A 226 -19.32 -9.93 -14.99
CA THR A 226 -19.47 -9.67 -13.56
C THR A 226 -20.36 -10.74 -12.89
N ALA A 227 -21.48 -11.10 -13.50
CA ALA A 227 -22.36 -12.17 -12.99
C ALA A 227 -21.63 -13.53 -12.95
N ALA A 228 -20.81 -13.85 -13.97
CA ALA A 228 -20.00 -15.07 -13.99
C ALA A 228 -18.92 -15.06 -12.91
N ALA A 229 -18.28 -13.92 -12.67
CA ALA A 229 -17.31 -13.78 -11.58
C ALA A 229 -17.97 -14.05 -10.22
N LEU A 230 -19.12 -13.43 -9.94
CA LEU A 230 -19.91 -13.67 -8.73
C LEU A 230 -20.35 -15.13 -8.60
N LEU A 231 -20.81 -15.74 -9.72
CA LEU A 231 -21.21 -17.15 -9.76
C LEU A 231 -20.04 -18.07 -9.40
N VAL A 232 -18.83 -17.78 -9.89
CA VAL A 232 -17.65 -18.58 -9.57
C VAL A 232 -17.30 -18.44 -8.08
N VAL A 233 -17.31 -17.23 -7.53
CA VAL A 233 -16.99 -16.98 -6.12
C VAL A 233 -17.98 -17.70 -5.20
N LEU A 234 -19.29 -17.46 -5.42
CA LEU A 234 -20.35 -18.02 -4.58
C LEU A 234 -20.51 -19.53 -4.81
N GLY A 235 -20.38 -19.97 -6.06
CA GLY A 235 -20.44 -21.40 -6.42
C GLY A 235 -19.29 -22.22 -5.84
N ALA A 236 -18.08 -21.67 -5.82
CA ALA A 236 -16.94 -22.29 -5.16
C ALA A 236 -17.13 -22.34 -3.63
N GLY A 237 -17.66 -21.26 -3.05
CA GLY A 237 -18.04 -21.24 -1.63
C GLY A 237 -19.05 -22.32 -1.30
N LEU A 238 -20.16 -22.38 -2.03
CA LEU A 238 -21.22 -23.36 -1.83
C LEU A 238 -20.73 -24.81 -2.02
N LEU A 239 -19.88 -25.07 -3.02
CA LEU A 239 -19.28 -26.38 -3.25
C LEU A 239 -18.44 -26.84 -2.06
N MET A 240 -17.67 -25.95 -1.46
CA MET A 240 -16.85 -26.28 -0.30
C MET A 240 -17.69 -26.46 0.96
N GLU A 241 -18.72 -25.64 1.15
CA GLU A 241 -19.68 -25.75 2.26
C GLU A 241 -20.41 -27.10 2.24
N THR A 242 -20.88 -27.56 1.06
CA THR A 242 -21.48 -28.90 0.91
C THR A 242 -20.49 -30.03 1.19
N GLY A 243 -19.19 -29.78 1.08
CA GLY A 243 -18.10 -30.68 1.45
C GLY A 243 -17.73 -30.65 2.93
N GLY A 244 -18.41 -29.83 3.76
CA GLY A 244 -18.07 -29.65 5.17
C GLY A 244 -16.88 -28.72 5.41
N LEU A 245 -16.55 -27.84 4.47
CA LEU A 245 -15.49 -26.84 4.55
C LEU A 245 -16.08 -25.43 4.48
N SER A 246 -15.32 -24.41 4.87
CA SER A 246 -15.85 -23.06 4.86
C SER A 246 -16.03 -22.48 3.45
N MET A 247 -17.11 -21.69 3.23
CA MET A 247 -17.35 -20.92 1.99
C MET A 247 -16.14 -20.04 1.64
N ALA A 248 -15.53 -19.43 2.64
CA ALA A 248 -14.38 -18.56 2.53
C ALA A 248 -13.16 -19.27 1.92
N MET A 249 -12.90 -20.52 2.33
CA MET A 249 -11.86 -21.35 1.75
C MET A 249 -12.14 -21.67 0.28
N GLY A 250 -13.39 -21.94 -0.08
CA GLY A 250 -13.80 -22.19 -1.47
C GLY A 250 -13.50 -21.01 -2.38
N ALA A 251 -13.90 -19.81 -1.97
CA ALA A 251 -13.63 -18.59 -2.70
C ALA A 251 -12.13 -18.30 -2.85
N PHE A 252 -11.35 -18.47 -1.78
CA PHE A 252 -9.89 -18.30 -1.82
C PHE A 252 -9.23 -19.26 -2.83
N VAL A 253 -9.55 -20.56 -2.76
CA VAL A 253 -9.00 -21.55 -3.69
C VAL A 253 -9.38 -21.23 -5.14
N ALA A 254 -10.63 -20.83 -5.40
CA ALA A 254 -11.06 -20.39 -6.73
C ALA A 254 -10.26 -19.17 -7.22
N GLY A 255 -9.99 -18.21 -6.33
CA GLY A 255 -9.14 -17.06 -6.62
C GLY A 255 -7.72 -17.47 -7.01
N VAL A 256 -7.08 -18.36 -6.23
CA VAL A 256 -5.74 -18.88 -6.53
C VAL A 256 -5.70 -19.60 -7.88
N LEU A 257 -6.71 -20.41 -8.20
CA LEU A 257 -6.80 -21.11 -9.48
C LEU A 257 -6.93 -20.16 -10.68
N LEU A 258 -7.55 -19.00 -10.48
CA LEU A 258 -7.71 -17.95 -11.49
C LEU A 258 -6.60 -16.90 -11.48
N SER A 259 -5.66 -16.95 -10.54
CA SER A 259 -4.59 -15.96 -10.38
C SER A 259 -3.63 -15.90 -11.58
N GLU A 260 -3.47 -16.99 -12.32
CA GLU A 260 -2.66 -17.10 -13.55
C GLU A 260 -3.52 -16.98 -14.82
N SER A 261 -4.85 -16.77 -14.69
CA SER A 261 -5.74 -16.57 -15.83
C SER A 261 -5.49 -15.23 -16.52
N SER A 262 -5.66 -15.20 -17.86
CA SER A 262 -5.62 -13.95 -18.64
C SER A 262 -6.75 -12.97 -18.27
N PHE A 263 -7.80 -13.45 -17.61
CA PHE A 263 -8.95 -12.65 -17.15
C PHE A 263 -8.82 -12.11 -15.72
N ARG A 264 -7.71 -12.41 -15.03
CA ARG A 264 -7.47 -12.04 -13.62
C ARG A 264 -7.80 -10.57 -13.32
N HIS A 265 -7.22 -9.63 -14.08
CA HIS A 265 -7.41 -8.19 -13.83
C HIS A 265 -8.85 -7.73 -14.06
N GLN A 266 -9.55 -8.37 -15.01
CA GLN A 266 -10.95 -8.06 -15.24
C GLN A 266 -11.83 -8.60 -14.10
N LEU A 267 -11.57 -9.83 -13.64
CA LEU A 267 -12.26 -10.42 -12.50
C LEU A 267 -12.05 -9.61 -11.23
N GLU A 268 -10.81 -9.18 -10.98
CA GLU A 268 -10.46 -8.30 -9.87
C GLU A 268 -11.26 -6.99 -9.93
N ALA A 269 -11.24 -6.30 -11.08
CA ALA A 269 -11.96 -5.05 -11.28
C ALA A 269 -13.49 -5.20 -11.16
N ASP A 270 -14.05 -6.33 -11.60
CA ASP A 270 -15.49 -6.61 -11.52
C ASP A 270 -15.97 -6.94 -10.10
N ILE A 271 -15.12 -7.58 -9.28
CA ILE A 271 -15.44 -7.96 -7.89
C ILE A 271 -15.12 -6.83 -6.87
N GLU A 272 -14.13 -5.99 -7.15
CA GLU A 272 -13.65 -4.93 -6.25
C GLU A 272 -14.76 -4.04 -5.64
N PRO A 273 -15.76 -3.54 -6.40
CA PRO A 273 -16.83 -2.72 -5.85
C PRO A 273 -17.67 -3.46 -4.81
N PHE A 274 -17.99 -4.73 -5.08
CA PHE A 274 -18.77 -5.58 -4.17
C PHE A 274 -17.96 -5.92 -2.92
N ARG A 275 -16.67 -6.28 -3.09
CA ARG A 275 -15.73 -6.52 -2.00
C ARG A 275 -15.69 -5.34 -1.05
N GLY A 276 -15.43 -4.14 -1.57
CA GLY A 276 -15.27 -2.94 -0.73
C GLY A 276 -16.52 -2.61 0.07
N LEU A 277 -17.69 -2.72 -0.55
CA LEU A 277 -18.97 -2.40 0.06
C LEU A 277 -19.38 -3.44 1.12
N LEU A 278 -19.31 -4.72 0.77
CA LEU A 278 -19.71 -5.81 1.66
C LEU A 278 -18.71 -6.02 2.81
N LEU A 279 -17.42 -5.83 2.56
CA LEU A 279 -16.41 -5.84 3.62
C LEU A 279 -16.61 -4.67 4.59
N GLY A 280 -16.99 -3.49 4.09
CA GLY A 280 -17.39 -2.37 4.94
C GLY A 280 -18.60 -2.71 5.80
N LEU A 281 -19.62 -3.37 5.24
CA LEU A 281 -20.78 -3.87 6.00
C LEU A 281 -20.40 -4.91 7.04
N PHE A 282 -19.43 -5.80 6.74
CA PHE A 282 -18.92 -6.76 7.70
C PHE A 282 -18.31 -6.06 8.93
N PHE A 283 -17.42 -5.10 8.74
CA PHE A 283 -16.84 -4.37 9.86
C PHE A 283 -17.87 -3.51 10.62
N LEU A 284 -18.86 -2.95 9.92
CA LEU A 284 -20.02 -2.33 10.57
C LEU A 284 -20.76 -3.32 11.47
N GLY A 285 -21.06 -4.52 10.94
CA GLY A 285 -21.70 -5.61 11.68
C GLY A 285 -20.90 -6.04 12.91
N VAL A 286 -19.59 -6.24 12.75
CA VAL A 286 -18.68 -6.53 13.87
C VAL A 286 -18.70 -5.40 14.91
N GLY A 287 -18.66 -4.13 14.47
CA GLY A 287 -18.77 -2.98 15.37
C GLY A 287 -20.12 -2.96 16.14
N MET A 288 -21.23 -3.27 15.48
CA MET A 288 -22.56 -3.35 16.11
C MET A 288 -22.69 -4.52 17.08
N SER A 289 -22.01 -5.64 16.84
CA SER A 289 -22.04 -6.82 17.70
C SER A 289 -21.18 -6.68 18.96
N LEU A 290 -20.36 -5.62 19.06
CA LEU A 290 -19.51 -5.38 20.22
C LEU A 290 -20.38 -4.99 21.43
N ASP A 291 -20.51 -5.92 22.39
CA ASP A 291 -21.26 -5.69 23.61
C ASP A 291 -20.47 -4.81 24.60
N LEU A 292 -20.82 -3.53 24.66
CA LEU A 292 -20.17 -2.57 25.56
C LEU A 292 -20.36 -2.89 27.04
N LYS A 293 -21.40 -3.65 27.41
CA LYS A 293 -21.59 -4.06 28.83
C LYS A 293 -20.55 -5.11 29.19
N VAL A 294 -20.40 -6.14 28.33
CA VAL A 294 -19.35 -7.16 28.50
C VAL A 294 -17.95 -6.52 28.49
N VAL A 295 -17.71 -5.55 27.61
CA VAL A 295 -16.44 -4.81 27.60
C VAL A 295 -16.21 -4.03 28.89
N ALA A 296 -17.25 -3.35 29.40
CA ALA A 296 -17.16 -2.59 30.65
C ALA A 296 -16.99 -3.50 31.89
N GLU A 297 -17.64 -4.66 31.92
CA GLU A 297 -17.51 -5.64 33.01
C GLU A 297 -16.11 -6.30 32.97
N ASN A 298 -15.55 -6.55 31.79
CA ASN A 298 -14.29 -7.24 31.59
C ASN A 298 -13.11 -6.32 31.25
N TRP A 299 -13.23 -5.00 31.47
CA TRP A 299 -12.21 -4.01 31.10
C TRP A 299 -10.79 -4.38 31.57
N GLY A 300 -10.66 -4.96 32.76
CA GLY A 300 -9.38 -5.39 33.32
C GLY A 300 -8.73 -6.51 32.49
N ILE A 301 -9.52 -7.50 32.07
CA ILE A 301 -9.06 -8.60 31.20
C ILE A 301 -8.72 -8.05 29.82
N ILE A 302 -9.54 -7.16 29.26
CA ILE A 302 -9.32 -6.58 27.94
C ILE A 302 -8.03 -5.76 27.90
N VAL A 303 -7.84 -4.82 28.86
CA VAL A 303 -6.63 -3.98 28.89
C VAL A 303 -5.38 -4.82 29.16
N SER A 304 -5.42 -5.75 30.13
CA SER A 304 -4.29 -6.65 30.39
C SER A 304 -4.02 -7.57 29.19
N GLY A 305 -5.06 -8.05 28.50
CA GLY A 305 -4.97 -8.83 27.28
C GLY A 305 -4.31 -8.07 26.14
N VAL A 306 -4.74 -6.83 25.87
CA VAL A 306 -4.11 -5.96 24.85
C VAL A 306 -2.62 -5.80 25.13
N ILE A 307 -2.26 -5.45 26.37
CA ILE A 307 -0.85 -5.25 26.76
C ILE A 307 -0.08 -6.56 26.63
N ALA A 308 -0.57 -7.65 27.22
CA ALA A 308 0.13 -8.93 27.19
C ALA A 308 0.32 -9.45 25.76
N LEU A 309 -0.74 -9.47 24.96
CA LEU A 309 -0.68 -10.00 23.59
C LEU A 309 0.20 -9.12 22.67
N MET A 310 0.07 -7.79 22.74
CA MET A 310 0.90 -6.89 21.94
C MET A 310 2.38 -6.95 22.35
N VAL A 311 2.67 -7.00 23.65
CA VAL A 311 4.06 -7.09 24.13
C VAL A 311 4.68 -8.43 23.73
N VAL A 312 3.99 -9.55 23.98
CA VAL A 312 4.50 -10.87 23.63
C VAL A 312 4.69 -11.02 22.13
N LYS A 313 3.69 -10.63 21.31
CA LYS A 313 3.82 -10.65 19.84
C LYS A 313 4.93 -9.72 19.38
N GLY A 314 5.01 -8.50 19.90
CA GLY A 314 6.08 -7.55 19.57
C GLY A 314 7.47 -8.09 19.88
N LEU A 315 7.67 -8.73 21.05
CA LEU A 315 8.93 -9.39 21.41
C LEU A 315 9.26 -10.56 20.48
N CYS A 316 8.26 -11.36 20.08
CA CYS A 316 8.45 -12.43 19.10
C CYS A 316 8.92 -11.87 17.75
N VAL A 317 8.21 -10.86 17.24
CA VAL A 317 8.56 -10.21 15.96
C VAL A 317 9.96 -9.62 16.02
N TYR A 318 10.29 -8.94 17.12
CA TYR A 318 11.62 -8.39 17.35
C TYR A 318 12.68 -9.49 17.37
N GLY A 319 12.46 -10.56 18.16
CA GLY A 319 13.40 -11.68 18.28
C GLY A 319 13.67 -12.35 16.92
N VAL A 320 12.60 -12.65 16.16
CA VAL A 320 12.71 -13.24 14.82
C VAL A 320 13.43 -12.30 13.85
N ALA A 321 13.16 -10.97 13.91
CA ALA A 321 13.85 -10.00 13.09
C ALA A 321 15.36 -9.94 13.40
N ARG A 322 15.75 -10.02 14.69
CA ARG A 322 17.14 -10.06 15.13
C ARG A 322 17.84 -11.36 14.71
N LEU A 323 17.16 -12.50 14.81
CA LEU A 323 17.66 -13.78 14.28
C LEU A 323 17.91 -13.72 12.77
N ALA A 324 17.08 -12.97 12.05
CA ALA A 324 17.23 -12.69 10.61
C ALA A 324 18.31 -11.64 10.29
N ARG A 325 19.15 -11.28 11.27
CA ARG A 325 20.23 -10.28 11.16
C ARG A 325 19.77 -8.87 10.82
N SER A 326 18.53 -8.49 11.12
CA SER A 326 18.07 -7.10 11.02
C SER A 326 18.77 -6.27 12.11
N ASN A 327 19.06 -5.00 11.84
CA ASN A 327 19.57 -4.07 12.84
C ASN A 327 18.53 -3.81 13.95
N HIS A 328 18.92 -3.16 15.04
CA HIS A 328 18.04 -2.89 16.18
C HIS A 328 16.83 -2.02 15.78
N THR A 329 17.08 -0.97 15.03
CA THR A 329 16.06 0.01 14.62
C THR A 329 15.01 -0.63 13.73
N ASP A 330 15.42 -1.41 12.71
CA ASP A 330 14.50 -2.12 11.82
C ASP A 330 13.70 -3.19 12.55
N ALA A 331 14.35 -3.92 13.48
CA ALA A 331 13.68 -4.95 14.26
C ALA A 331 12.63 -4.35 15.22
N MET A 332 12.94 -3.22 15.86
CA MET A 332 12.02 -2.52 16.74
C MET A 332 10.83 -1.93 15.98
N ASP A 333 11.08 -1.24 14.88
CA ASP A 333 10.01 -0.64 14.09
C ASP A 333 9.08 -1.71 13.48
N ARG A 334 9.64 -2.85 13.01
CA ARG A 334 8.85 -4.00 12.57
C ARG A 334 8.03 -4.59 13.70
N ALA A 335 8.60 -4.73 14.91
CA ALA A 335 7.90 -5.24 16.07
C ALA A 335 6.71 -4.34 16.43
N LEU A 336 6.91 -3.02 16.48
CA LEU A 336 5.85 -2.07 16.78
C LEU A 336 4.76 -2.04 15.71
N LEU A 337 5.14 -2.17 14.44
CA LEU A 337 4.20 -2.16 13.32
C LEU A 337 3.34 -3.42 13.25
N MET A 338 3.89 -4.58 13.63
CA MET A 338 3.23 -5.89 13.52
C MET A 338 2.75 -6.47 14.86
N ALA A 339 2.83 -5.73 15.97
CA ALA A 339 2.40 -6.20 17.29
C ALA A 339 0.87 -6.34 17.44
N GLN A 340 0.11 -5.70 16.59
CA GLN A 340 -1.36 -5.69 16.62
C GLN A 340 -1.97 -6.97 16.05
N GLY A 341 -3.24 -7.23 16.40
CA GLY A 341 -4.09 -8.17 15.67
C GLY A 341 -4.62 -7.55 14.37
N GLY A 342 -5.28 -8.35 13.55
CA GLY A 342 -5.82 -7.92 12.26
C GLY A 342 -7.27 -8.29 12.03
N GLU A 343 -7.78 -7.84 10.89
CA GLU A 343 -9.17 -8.02 10.44
C GLU A 343 -9.58 -9.48 10.30
N PHE A 344 -8.65 -10.37 9.95
CA PHE A 344 -8.92 -11.80 9.82
C PHE A 344 -9.22 -12.48 11.16
N ALA A 345 -8.79 -11.91 12.28
CA ALA A 345 -9.14 -12.41 13.60
C ALA A 345 -10.66 -12.42 13.83
N PHE A 346 -11.39 -11.40 13.33
CA PHE A 346 -12.84 -11.33 13.45
C PHE A 346 -13.52 -12.50 12.71
N VAL A 347 -13.02 -12.84 11.53
CA VAL A 347 -13.52 -13.96 10.73
C VAL A 347 -13.26 -15.29 11.45
N LEU A 348 -12.04 -15.46 11.96
CA LEU A 348 -11.67 -16.68 12.70
C LEU A 348 -12.49 -16.85 13.98
N TYR A 349 -12.68 -15.76 14.73
CA TYR A 349 -13.44 -15.80 15.99
C TYR A 349 -14.93 -16.00 15.75
N ALA A 350 -15.51 -15.39 14.72
CA ALA A 350 -16.89 -15.66 14.32
C ALA A 350 -17.09 -17.13 13.94
N ALA A 351 -16.21 -17.70 13.14
CA ALA A 351 -16.25 -19.12 12.78
C ALA A 351 -16.10 -20.02 14.03
N ALA A 352 -15.16 -19.69 14.93
CA ALA A 352 -14.96 -20.45 16.17
C ALA A 352 -16.13 -20.35 17.14
N ALA A 353 -16.81 -19.20 17.22
CA ALA A 353 -18.02 -19.04 17.99
C ALA A 353 -19.20 -19.82 17.40
N ASN A 354 -19.38 -19.80 16.10
CA ASN A 354 -20.41 -20.58 15.39
C ASN A 354 -20.16 -22.09 15.54
N ALA A 355 -18.91 -22.52 15.54
CA ALA A 355 -18.53 -23.93 15.77
C ALA A 355 -18.57 -24.31 17.27
N GLY A 356 -18.84 -23.40 18.19
CA GLY A 356 -18.90 -23.64 19.63
C GLY A 356 -17.52 -23.88 20.30
N VAL A 357 -16.42 -23.54 19.64
CA VAL A 357 -15.07 -23.63 20.21
C VAL A 357 -14.82 -22.53 21.23
N ILE A 358 -15.34 -21.33 20.98
CA ILE A 358 -15.30 -20.21 21.91
C ILE A 358 -16.73 -19.75 22.24
N ASP A 359 -16.95 -19.25 23.44
CA ASP A 359 -18.24 -18.67 23.83
C ASP A 359 -18.38 -17.21 23.39
N ALA A 360 -19.59 -16.67 23.52
CA ALA A 360 -19.90 -15.29 23.15
C ALA A 360 -19.08 -14.26 23.94
N THR A 361 -18.75 -14.55 25.20
CA THR A 361 -17.97 -13.67 26.07
C THR A 361 -16.52 -13.61 25.63
N VAL A 362 -15.92 -14.75 25.32
CA VAL A 362 -14.55 -14.82 24.76
C VAL A 362 -14.50 -14.11 23.42
N ASN A 363 -15.47 -14.36 22.53
CA ASN A 363 -15.56 -13.67 21.24
C ASN A 363 -15.63 -12.15 21.41
N ALA A 364 -16.50 -11.64 22.30
CA ALA A 364 -16.63 -10.21 22.55
C ALA A 364 -15.32 -9.60 23.13
N ASN A 365 -14.70 -10.28 24.11
CA ASN A 365 -13.44 -9.83 24.71
C ASN A 365 -12.30 -9.80 23.68
N MET A 366 -12.15 -10.86 22.88
CA MET A 366 -11.11 -10.93 21.86
C MET A 366 -11.33 -9.92 20.73
N THR A 367 -12.58 -9.71 20.31
CA THR A 367 -12.95 -8.66 19.35
C THR A 367 -12.54 -7.28 19.88
N ALA A 368 -12.85 -6.97 21.16
CA ALA A 368 -12.44 -5.72 21.78
C ALA A 368 -10.91 -5.57 21.84
N ILE A 369 -10.19 -6.65 22.20
CA ILE A 369 -8.71 -6.66 22.21
C ILE A 369 -8.14 -6.37 20.84
N ILE A 370 -8.65 -6.99 19.78
CA ILE A 370 -8.20 -6.73 18.39
C ILE A 370 -8.43 -5.25 18.02
N VAL A 371 -9.67 -4.75 18.21
CA VAL A 371 -10.03 -3.35 17.89
C VAL A 371 -9.11 -2.37 18.61
N LEU A 372 -8.91 -2.56 19.92
CA LEU A 372 -8.02 -1.70 20.70
C LEU A 372 -6.57 -1.80 20.25
N SER A 373 -6.06 -3.00 19.94
CA SER A 373 -4.69 -3.17 19.47
C SER A 373 -4.46 -2.46 18.13
N MET A 374 -5.45 -2.51 17.23
CA MET A 374 -5.44 -1.78 15.96
C MET A 374 -5.46 -0.26 16.16
N ALA A 375 -6.30 0.23 17.09
CA ALA A 375 -6.42 1.67 17.38
C ALA A 375 -5.18 2.25 18.07
N ILE A 376 -4.53 1.49 18.93
CA ILE A 376 -3.36 1.93 19.70
C ILE A 376 -2.09 1.93 18.82
N THR A 377 -1.98 1.06 17.83
CA THR A 377 -0.77 0.91 17.01
C THR A 377 -0.31 2.21 16.32
N PRO A 378 -1.16 2.99 15.61
CA PRO A 378 -0.75 4.27 15.04
C PRO A 378 -0.23 5.24 16.11
N LEU A 379 -0.85 5.26 17.30
CA LEU A 379 -0.42 6.11 18.42
C LEU A 379 0.96 5.70 18.93
N ILE A 380 1.20 4.40 19.10
CA ILE A 380 2.52 3.86 19.49
C ILE A 380 3.58 4.25 18.46
N LEU A 381 3.28 4.15 17.17
CA LEU A 381 4.21 4.51 16.10
C LEU A 381 4.53 6.02 16.09
N ILE A 382 3.53 6.88 16.30
CA ILE A 382 3.73 8.33 16.43
C ILE A 382 4.59 8.63 17.65
N LEU A 383 4.28 8.01 18.79
CA LEU A 383 5.00 8.19 20.05
C LEU A 383 6.45 7.69 19.93
N HIS A 384 6.65 6.53 19.32
CA HIS A 384 7.98 5.98 19.06
C HIS A 384 8.82 6.91 18.17
N ARG A 385 8.24 7.49 17.12
CA ARG A 385 8.92 8.48 16.27
C ARG A 385 9.28 9.75 17.04
N ARG A 386 8.40 10.20 17.94
CA ARG A 386 8.61 11.46 18.69
C ARG A 386 9.60 11.33 19.83
N PHE A 387 9.64 10.16 20.50
CA PHE A 387 10.44 9.94 21.71
C PHE A 387 11.50 8.84 21.58
N GLY A 388 11.30 7.87 20.69
CA GLY A 388 12.19 6.71 20.54
C GLY A 388 13.19 6.83 19.40
N ALA A 389 12.97 7.68 18.46
CA ALA A 389 13.95 8.00 17.47
C ALA A 389 14.96 9.00 18.10
N LYS A 390 16.01 8.48 18.74
CA LYS A 390 17.30 9.13 18.42
C LYS A 390 17.34 9.13 16.90
N PRO A 391 17.53 10.28 16.22
CA PRO A 391 17.84 10.23 14.81
C PRO A 391 18.90 9.13 14.71
N ALA A 392 18.66 8.13 13.84
CA ALA A 392 19.71 7.20 13.49
C ALA A 392 20.93 8.10 13.36
N GLU A 393 21.98 7.85 14.12
CA GLU A 393 23.22 8.60 13.98
C GLU A 393 23.44 8.57 12.48
N THR A 394 23.01 9.63 11.83
CA THR A 394 23.36 9.88 10.43
C THR A 394 24.86 9.83 10.53
N PRO A 395 25.54 8.90 9.85
CA PRO A 395 26.98 8.87 9.91
C PRO A 395 27.42 10.33 9.85
N GLU A 396 28.28 10.77 10.76
CA GLU A 396 28.73 12.15 10.72
C GLU A 396 29.09 12.46 9.28
N ALA A 397 28.63 13.62 8.79
CA ALA A 397 28.92 14.01 7.43
C ALA A 397 30.43 13.93 7.25
N ASP A 398 30.86 13.37 6.12
CA ASP A 398 32.30 13.27 5.83
C ASP A 398 32.95 14.64 5.93
N THR A 399 34.15 14.71 6.48
CA THR A 399 34.95 15.92 6.40
C THR A 399 35.32 16.18 4.94
N ILE A 400 34.97 17.34 4.43
CA ILE A 400 35.29 17.75 3.06
C ILE A 400 36.66 18.41 3.07
N ASP A 401 37.68 17.64 2.70
CA ASP A 401 39.07 18.09 2.75
C ASP A 401 39.47 18.95 1.54
N GLU A 402 38.76 18.80 0.42
CA GLU A 402 39.04 19.50 -0.84
C GLU A 402 37.78 20.18 -1.36
N GLN A 403 37.87 21.50 -1.53
CA GLN A 403 36.79 22.30 -2.12
C GLN A 403 37.13 22.59 -3.58
N HIS A 404 36.17 22.33 -4.46
CA HIS A 404 36.25 22.62 -5.89
C HIS A 404 35.25 23.72 -6.30
N PRO A 405 35.49 24.42 -7.41
CA PRO A 405 34.61 25.50 -7.86
C PRO A 405 33.23 25.01 -8.35
N ILE A 406 33.03 23.70 -8.44
CA ILE A 406 31.80 23.06 -8.87
C ILE A 406 31.30 22.12 -7.77
N LEU A 407 30.11 22.40 -7.25
CA LEU A 407 29.41 21.51 -6.32
C LEU A 407 28.35 20.69 -7.07
N VAL A 408 28.31 19.39 -6.79
CA VAL A 408 27.26 18.48 -7.30
C VAL A 408 26.55 17.83 -6.12
N VAL A 409 25.27 18.07 -5.99
CA VAL A 409 24.40 17.53 -4.93
C VAL A 409 23.46 16.48 -5.51
N GLY A 410 23.64 15.23 -5.06
CA GLY A 410 22.87 14.08 -5.54
C GLY A 410 23.59 13.32 -6.67
N MET A 411 23.97 12.08 -6.40
CA MET A 411 24.63 11.18 -7.33
C MET A 411 23.74 10.01 -7.76
N GLY A 412 22.46 10.28 -7.89
CA GLY A 412 21.51 9.39 -8.54
C GLY A 412 21.73 9.28 -10.06
N ARG A 413 20.79 8.67 -10.78
CA ARG A 413 20.86 8.44 -12.24
C ARG A 413 21.17 9.70 -13.06
N PHE A 414 20.63 10.84 -12.66
CA PHE A 414 20.84 12.12 -13.32
C PHE A 414 22.22 12.72 -12.96
N GLY A 415 22.53 12.82 -11.67
CA GLY A 415 23.76 13.45 -11.18
C GLY A 415 25.03 12.73 -11.65
N GLN A 416 25.03 11.40 -11.73
CA GLN A 416 26.16 10.62 -12.26
C GLN A 416 26.49 11.00 -13.72
N ILE A 417 25.48 11.21 -14.56
CA ILE A 417 25.69 11.58 -15.97
C ILE A 417 26.27 13.00 -16.05
N VAL A 418 25.67 13.96 -15.33
CA VAL A 418 26.14 15.36 -15.30
C VAL A 418 27.56 15.44 -14.77
N ASN A 419 27.86 14.80 -13.65
CA ASN A 419 29.19 14.79 -13.06
C ASN A 419 30.23 14.14 -13.97
N SER A 420 29.88 13.03 -14.63
CA SER A 420 30.77 12.37 -15.59
C SER A 420 31.12 13.29 -16.76
N MET A 421 30.14 14.04 -17.30
CA MET A 421 30.41 15.03 -18.37
C MET A 421 31.36 16.13 -17.88
N LEU A 422 31.14 16.67 -16.67
CA LEU A 422 32.02 17.71 -16.10
C LEU A 422 33.45 17.20 -15.90
N GLN A 423 33.60 16.02 -15.30
CA GLN A 423 34.93 15.45 -15.06
C GLN A 423 35.67 15.07 -16.34
N MET A 424 34.97 14.47 -17.32
CA MET A 424 35.57 14.14 -18.62
C MET A 424 35.93 15.39 -19.43
N SER A 425 35.32 16.54 -19.14
CA SER A 425 35.67 17.85 -19.72
C SER A 425 36.79 18.56 -18.92
N GLY A 426 37.43 17.89 -17.95
CA GLY A 426 38.57 18.40 -17.22
C GLY A 426 38.24 19.25 -16.00
N HIS A 427 36.98 19.25 -15.55
CA HIS A 427 36.55 20.00 -14.36
C HIS A 427 36.60 19.14 -13.12
N SER A 428 37.11 19.70 -12.03
CA SER A 428 37.06 19.07 -10.70
C SER A 428 35.77 19.46 -9.97
N THR A 429 35.16 18.48 -9.30
CA THR A 429 33.87 18.61 -8.64
C THR A 429 33.93 18.16 -7.18
N THR A 430 33.28 18.90 -6.28
CA THR A 430 32.97 18.43 -4.92
C THR A 430 31.59 17.82 -4.93
N ILE A 431 31.47 16.56 -4.50
CA ILE A 431 30.24 15.76 -4.68
C ILE A 431 29.70 15.40 -3.29
N ILE A 432 28.40 15.62 -3.10
CA ILE A 432 27.68 15.28 -1.85
C ILE A 432 26.48 14.39 -2.20
N ASP A 433 26.33 13.28 -1.48
CA ASP A 433 25.15 12.42 -1.59
C ASP A 433 24.68 11.93 -0.21
N LEU A 434 23.38 11.77 -0.05
CA LEU A 434 22.73 11.32 1.19
C LEU A 434 22.76 9.79 1.37
N ASP A 435 22.95 9.03 0.29
CA ASP A 435 22.97 7.56 0.33
C ASP A 435 24.39 7.02 0.55
N PRO A 436 24.70 6.47 1.74
CA PRO A 436 26.01 5.94 2.03
C PRO A 436 26.40 4.77 1.12
N THR A 437 25.44 4.06 0.55
CA THR A 437 25.69 2.94 -0.38
C THR A 437 26.20 3.48 -1.72
N THR A 438 25.56 4.54 -2.22
CA THR A 438 25.99 5.26 -3.43
C THR A 438 27.39 5.85 -3.23
N VAL A 439 27.64 6.52 -2.11
CA VAL A 439 28.95 7.09 -1.77
C VAL A 439 30.04 6.01 -1.74
N ALA A 440 29.81 4.91 -1.02
CA ALA A 440 30.77 3.81 -0.95
C ALA A 440 31.02 3.16 -2.32
N GLY A 441 29.98 3.05 -3.16
CA GLY A 441 30.08 2.53 -4.51
C GLY A 441 30.94 3.42 -5.41
N LEU A 442 30.66 4.72 -5.46
CA LEU A 442 31.34 5.68 -6.31
C LEU A 442 32.81 5.85 -5.91
N ASN A 443 33.10 5.88 -4.62
CA ASN A 443 34.48 5.92 -4.10
C ASN A 443 35.31 4.71 -4.56
N ARG A 444 34.73 3.52 -4.67
CA ARG A 444 35.39 2.33 -5.25
C ARG A 444 35.77 2.49 -6.73
N TYR A 445 34.97 3.27 -7.47
CA TYR A 445 35.22 3.58 -8.88
C TYR A 445 36.11 4.81 -9.09
N GLY A 446 36.69 5.36 -8.00
CA GLY A 446 37.62 6.49 -8.06
C GLY A 446 36.93 7.86 -8.12
N THR A 447 35.64 7.94 -7.97
CA THR A 447 34.90 9.21 -7.89
C THR A 447 34.75 9.61 -6.42
N LYS A 448 35.59 10.54 -5.94
CA LYS A 448 35.55 11.02 -4.54
C LYS A 448 34.21 11.69 -4.26
N THR A 449 33.41 11.03 -3.45
CA THR A 449 32.06 11.46 -3.08
C THR A 449 31.95 11.51 -1.57
N HIS A 450 31.39 12.59 -1.03
CA HIS A 450 31.23 12.81 0.40
C HIS A 450 29.79 12.46 0.82
N PHE A 451 29.67 11.77 1.95
CA PHE A 451 28.40 11.46 2.57
C PHE A 451 27.87 12.68 3.34
N GLY A 452 26.61 13.06 3.12
CA GLY A 452 25.95 14.05 3.93
C GLY A 452 24.64 14.59 3.35
N ASP A 453 23.88 15.25 4.21
CA ASP A 453 22.63 15.92 3.84
C ASP A 453 22.91 17.37 3.42
N ALA A 454 22.91 17.60 2.11
CA ALA A 454 23.14 18.93 1.53
C ALA A 454 22.01 19.94 1.81
N SER A 455 20.88 19.53 2.38
CA SER A 455 19.84 20.49 2.85
C SER A 455 20.27 21.18 4.15
N ARG A 456 21.35 20.73 4.80
CA ARG A 456 21.93 21.38 5.97
C ARG A 456 22.91 22.47 5.54
N PRO A 457 22.66 23.72 5.94
CA PRO A 457 23.51 24.85 5.60
C PRO A 457 25.00 24.65 5.92
N GLU A 458 25.29 24.05 7.07
CA GLU A 458 26.68 23.86 7.55
C GLU A 458 27.49 22.98 6.60
N LEU A 459 26.87 21.97 5.99
CA LEU A 459 27.54 21.08 5.05
C LEU A 459 27.87 21.79 3.74
N LEU A 460 26.95 22.61 3.22
CA LEU A 460 27.19 23.40 2.01
C LEU A 460 28.29 24.43 2.23
N LEU A 461 28.34 25.06 3.39
CA LEU A 461 29.44 25.98 3.77
C LEU A 461 30.76 25.22 3.81
N THR A 462 30.83 24.04 4.47
CA THR A 462 32.03 23.21 4.51
C THR A 462 32.43 22.73 3.10
N ALA A 463 31.46 22.53 2.20
CA ALA A 463 31.72 22.18 0.80
C ALA A 463 32.23 23.34 -0.05
N GLY A 464 32.22 24.55 0.47
CA GLY A 464 32.78 25.74 -0.20
C GLY A 464 31.77 26.47 -1.08
N ILE A 465 30.45 26.42 -0.77
CA ILE A 465 29.38 27.10 -1.54
C ILE A 465 29.63 28.59 -1.71
N GLU A 466 30.27 29.24 -0.71
CA GLU A 466 30.59 30.69 -0.74
C GLU A 466 31.48 31.09 -1.92
N ASN A 467 32.39 30.19 -2.33
CA ASN A 467 33.36 30.43 -3.39
C ASN A 467 33.08 29.58 -4.66
N ALA A 468 32.02 28.78 -4.63
CA ALA A 468 31.65 27.93 -5.76
C ALA A 468 31.14 28.79 -6.94
N ARG A 469 31.52 28.42 -8.16
CA ARG A 469 31.05 29.05 -9.40
C ARG A 469 29.77 28.41 -9.90
N LEU A 470 29.64 27.09 -9.69
CA LEU A 470 28.51 26.31 -10.17
C LEU A 470 28.01 25.36 -9.09
N LEU A 471 26.72 25.32 -8.90
CA LEU A 471 26.00 24.31 -8.11
C LEU A 471 25.08 23.52 -9.02
N VAL A 472 25.23 22.20 -9.02
CA VAL A 472 24.31 21.27 -9.69
C VAL A 472 23.44 20.59 -8.64
N ILE A 473 22.14 20.81 -8.68
CA ILE A 473 21.15 20.19 -7.78
C ILE A 473 20.47 19.04 -8.55
N ALA A 474 20.85 17.79 -8.23
CA ALA A 474 20.43 16.58 -8.95
C ALA A 474 19.64 15.59 -8.05
N ILE A 475 19.02 16.08 -7.00
CA ILE A 475 18.26 15.29 -6.02
C ILE A 475 16.78 15.11 -6.43
N ASP A 476 16.15 14.04 -5.90
CA ASP A 476 14.74 13.70 -6.18
C ASP A 476 13.74 14.49 -5.33
N ASN A 477 14.16 14.89 -4.11
CA ASN A 477 13.27 15.57 -3.17
C ASN A 477 13.09 17.05 -3.56
N ARG A 478 11.87 17.44 -3.92
CA ARG A 478 11.51 18.78 -4.38
C ARG A 478 11.79 19.85 -3.32
N GLU A 479 11.35 19.63 -2.08
CA GLU A 479 11.47 20.60 -0.99
C GLU A 479 12.94 20.85 -0.63
N GLN A 480 13.74 19.78 -0.59
CA GLN A 480 15.18 19.91 -0.35
C GLN A 480 15.89 20.64 -1.50
N ALA A 481 15.51 20.35 -2.76
CA ALA A 481 16.08 21.05 -3.90
C ALA A 481 15.82 22.58 -3.84
N LEU A 482 14.59 22.97 -3.49
CA LEU A 482 14.23 24.37 -3.28
C LEU A 482 14.99 25.02 -2.11
N SER A 483 15.11 24.31 -0.99
CA SER A 483 15.87 24.78 0.18
C SER A 483 17.33 25.03 -0.15
N ILE A 484 17.96 24.09 -0.86
CA ILE A 484 19.36 24.17 -1.30
C ILE A 484 19.55 25.36 -2.26
N ALA A 485 18.65 25.52 -3.25
CA ALA A 485 18.72 26.62 -4.22
C ALA A 485 18.62 27.99 -3.54
N ARG A 486 17.65 28.16 -2.63
CA ARG A 486 17.46 29.41 -1.86
C ARG A 486 18.67 29.72 -1.01
N PHE A 487 19.15 28.75 -0.24
CA PHE A 487 20.33 28.94 0.61
C PHE A 487 21.58 29.26 -0.21
N ALA A 488 21.80 28.57 -1.32
CA ALA A 488 22.95 28.84 -2.19
C ALA A 488 22.90 30.27 -2.76
N ARG A 489 21.73 30.73 -3.17
CA ARG A 489 21.54 32.10 -3.70
C ARG A 489 21.71 33.16 -2.61
N GLU A 490 21.27 32.88 -1.38
CA GLU A 490 21.42 33.77 -0.23
C GLU A 490 22.91 33.95 0.16
N VAL A 491 23.67 32.86 0.20
CA VAL A 491 25.08 32.86 0.62
C VAL A 491 26.00 33.33 -0.50
N ASN A 492 25.74 32.96 -1.73
CA ASN A 492 26.54 33.33 -2.90
C ASN A 492 25.61 33.85 -4.02
N PRO A 493 25.37 35.17 -4.06
CA PRO A 493 24.49 35.78 -5.05
C PRO A 493 24.91 35.58 -6.52
N ASN A 494 26.18 35.28 -6.76
CA ASN A 494 26.77 35.15 -8.10
C ASN A 494 26.94 33.69 -8.55
N ILE A 495 26.53 32.72 -7.77
CA ILE A 495 26.66 31.30 -8.12
C ILE A 495 25.72 30.94 -9.25
N ASP A 496 26.21 30.22 -10.26
CA ASP A 496 25.34 29.60 -11.25
C ASP A 496 24.71 28.33 -10.69
N ILE A 497 23.38 28.24 -10.75
CA ILE A 497 22.62 27.08 -10.22
C ILE A 497 21.94 26.37 -11.39
N VAL A 498 22.36 25.13 -11.62
CA VAL A 498 21.71 24.19 -12.53
C VAL A 498 20.90 23.19 -11.72
N ALA A 499 19.59 23.19 -11.87
CA ALA A 499 18.72 22.35 -11.05
C ALA A 499 17.89 21.36 -11.90
N ARG A 500 17.79 20.13 -11.41
CA ARG A 500 16.88 19.15 -11.96
C ARG A 500 15.47 19.38 -11.46
N ALA A 501 14.52 19.54 -12.38
CA ALA A 501 13.10 19.60 -12.06
C ALA A 501 12.39 18.28 -12.33
N TYR A 502 11.51 17.90 -11.43
CA TYR A 502 10.68 16.70 -11.58
C TYR A 502 9.56 16.92 -12.61
N ASP A 503 8.88 18.06 -12.53
CA ASP A 503 7.77 18.44 -13.41
C ASP A 503 7.76 19.96 -13.68
N ARG A 504 6.71 20.39 -14.39
CA ARG A 504 6.53 21.79 -14.79
C ARG A 504 6.36 22.74 -13.61
N LEU A 505 5.60 22.37 -12.58
CA LEU A 505 5.39 23.21 -11.41
C LEU A 505 6.69 23.38 -10.61
N HIS A 506 7.44 22.29 -10.43
CA HIS A 506 8.73 22.33 -9.77
C HIS A 506 9.75 23.23 -10.52
N THR A 507 9.61 23.37 -11.85
CA THR A 507 10.42 24.32 -12.64
C THR A 507 10.14 25.76 -12.20
N PHE A 508 8.88 26.12 -12.01
CA PHE A 508 8.52 27.49 -11.57
C PHE A 508 9.04 27.76 -10.15
N ASP A 509 8.87 26.80 -9.24
CA ASP A 509 9.36 26.91 -7.86
C ASP A 509 10.88 27.09 -7.80
N LEU A 510 11.64 26.31 -8.60
CA LEU A 510 13.10 26.42 -8.68
C LEU A 510 13.56 27.74 -9.29
N TYR A 511 12.84 28.26 -10.28
CA TYR A 511 13.11 29.56 -10.85
C TYR A 511 12.93 30.68 -9.80
N GLN A 512 11.83 30.62 -9.04
CA GLN A 512 11.61 31.56 -7.91
C GLN A 512 12.64 31.39 -6.79
N ALA A 513 13.17 30.17 -6.60
CA ALA A 513 14.25 29.89 -5.64
C ALA A 513 15.62 30.41 -6.10
N GLY A 514 15.73 30.94 -7.34
CA GLY A 514 16.95 31.54 -7.88
C GLY A 514 17.83 30.61 -8.69
N ALA A 515 17.30 29.49 -9.21
CA ALA A 515 18.02 28.66 -10.19
C ALA A 515 18.18 29.37 -11.54
N ASN A 516 19.36 29.30 -12.15
CA ASN A 516 19.66 29.91 -13.44
C ASN A 516 19.21 29.03 -14.61
N GLU A 517 19.51 27.73 -14.53
CA GLU A 517 19.14 26.75 -15.55
C GLU A 517 18.38 25.61 -14.88
N ILE A 518 17.27 25.22 -15.48
CA ILE A 518 16.40 24.18 -14.94
C ILE A 518 16.15 23.13 -16.01
N VAL A 519 16.57 21.91 -15.72
CA VAL A 519 16.45 20.77 -16.63
C VAL A 519 15.35 19.83 -16.12
N ARG A 520 14.29 19.68 -16.91
CA ARG A 520 13.24 18.68 -16.59
C ARG A 520 13.74 17.28 -16.88
N GLU A 521 13.75 16.43 -15.86
CA GLU A 521 14.38 15.09 -15.88
C GLU A 521 14.05 14.25 -17.12
N THR A 522 12.80 14.23 -17.53
CA THR A 522 12.30 13.33 -18.58
C THR A 522 12.07 14.04 -19.91
N PHE A 523 12.16 15.36 -19.99
CA PHE A 523 11.69 16.14 -21.14
C PHE A 523 12.47 15.82 -22.41
N ASP A 524 13.79 15.90 -22.38
CA ASP A 524 14.63 15.63 -23.55
C ASP A 524 14.54 14.15 -24.00
N ALA A 525 14.50 13.24 -23.03
CA ALA A 525 14.30 11.82 -23.30
C ALA A 525 12.93 11.55 -23.92
N ALA A 526 11.87 12.23 -23.45
CA ALA A 526 10.51 12.11 -23.99
C ALA A 526 10.40 12.67 -25.41
N ILE A 527 11.02 13.81 -25.70
CA ILE A 527 11.10 14.35 -27.07
C ILE A 527 11.79 13.36 -28.00
N ARG A 528 12.92 12.81 -27.57
CA ARG A 528 13.63 11.78 -28.34
C ARG A 528 12.74 10.56 -28.61
N ALA A 529 12.02 10.09 -27.60
CA ALA A 529 11.07 8.98 -27.75
C ALA A 529 9.93 9.34 -28.72
N GLY A 530 9.36 10.56 -28.61
CA GLY A 530 8.33 11.08 -29.51
C GLY A 530 8.78 11.11 -30.97
N LYS A 531 9.99 11.62 -31.27
CA LYS A 531 10.57 11.61 -32.62
C LYS A 531 10.67 10.20 -33.16
N ARG A 532 11.16 9.24 -32.36
CA ARG A 532 11.23 7.83 -32.77
C ARG A 532 9.87 7.19 -33.03
N ALA A 533 8.86 7.56 -32.22
CA ALA A 533 7.50 7.11 -32.45
C ALA A 533 6.94 7.62 -33.78
N LEU A 534 7.14 8.90 -34.11
CA LEU A 534 6.72 9.48 -35.37
C LEU A 534 7.39 8.78 -36.57
N GLU A 535 8.69 8.49 -36.48
CA GLU A 535 9.41 7.71 -37.51
C GLU A 535 8.77 6.31 -37.69
N ARG A 536 8.37 5.64 -36.63
CA ARG A 536 7.71 4.32 -36.69
C ARG A 536 6.30 4.37 -37.27
N LEU A 537 5.65 5.53 -37.17
CA LEU A 537 4.35 5.79 -37.79
C LEU A 537 4.48 6.17 -39.29
N GLY A 538 5.71 6.18 -39.86
CA GLY A 538 5.97 6.43 -41.28
C GLY A 538 6.39 7.87 -41.62
N MET A 539 6.61 8.73 -40.62
CA MET A 539 7.15 10.07 -40.85
C MET A 539 8.64 9.99 -41.24
N SER A 540 9.09 10.87 -42.12
CA SER A 540 10.52 10.95 -42.45
C SER A 540 11.34 11.36 -41.23
N ARG A 541 12.60 10.96 -41.16
CA ARG A 541 13.50 11.34 -40.05
C ARG A 541 13.67 12.86 -39.96
N ASP A 542 13.77 13.54 -41.11
CA ASP A 542 13.94 14.98 -41.14
C ASP A 542 12.71 15.73 -40.66
N ASP A 543 11.50 15.25 -41.00
CA ASP A 543 10.27 15.83 -40.50
C ASP A 543 10.07 15.56 -39.02
N ALA A 544 10.40 14.37 -38.54
CA ALA A 544 10.36 14.07 -37.10
C ALA A 544 11.35 14.96 -36.31
N GLU A 545 12.51 15.26 -36.83
CA GLU A 545 13.46 16.21 -36.22
C GLU A 545 12.92 17.63 -36.23
N LYS A 546 12.29 18.10 -37.32
CA LYS A 546 11.61 19.42 -37.38
C LYS A 546 10.51 19.52 -36.33
N VAL A 547 9.62 18.53 -36.25
CA VAL A 547 8.55 18.48 -35.25
C VAL A 547 9.13 18.55 -33.84
N GLY A 548 10.18 17.80 -33.55
CA GLY A 548 10.82 17.82 -32.22
C GLY A 548 11.43 19.19 -31.88
N LYS A 549 12.06 19.87 -32.83
CA LYS A 549 12.63 21.21 -32.65
C LYS A 549 11.55 22.27 -32.38
N ILE A 550 10.49 22.27 -33.20
CA ILE A 550 9.36 23.20 -33.04
C ILE A 550 8.70 22.97 -31.67
N PHE A 551 8.40 21.72 -31.30
CA PHE A 551 7.82 21.39 -30.01
C PHE A 551 8.71 21.87 -28.85
N TYR A 552 10.02 21.67 -28.92
CA TYR A 552 10.97 22.11 -27.91
C TYR A 552 10.94 23.63 -27.72
N ARG A 553 10.98 24.40 -28.81
CA ARG A 553 10.95 25.87 -28.78
C ARG A 553 9.64 26.40 -28.18
N HIS A 554 8.49 25.90 -28.63
CA HIS A 554 7.19 26.30 -28.10
C HIS A 554 7.03 25.96 -26.63
N ASP A 555 7.46 24.77 -26.19
CA ASP A 555 7.38 24.41 -24.78
C ASP A 555 8.27 25.30 -23.91
N ARG A 556 9.52 25.59 -24.36
CA ARG A 556 10.44 26.47 -23.61
C ARG A 556 9.87 27.89 -23.49
N HIS A 557 9.39 28.45 -24.58
CA HIS A 557 8.76 29.78 -24.58
C HIS A 557 7.53 29.82 -23.66
N GLY A 558 6.68 28.81 -23.80
CA GLY A 558 5.49 28.69 -22.99
C GLY A 558 5.78 28.55 -21.48
N MET A 559 6.87 27.89 -21.13
CA MET A 559 7.30 27.82 -19.71
C MET A 559 7.68 29.19 -19.16
N ILE A 560 8.35 30.03 -19.94
CA ILE A 560 8.73 31.38 -19.52
C ILE A 560 7.48 32.26 -19.30
N GLU A 561 6.52 32.20 -20.20
CA GLU A 561 5.27 32.97 -20.06
C GLU A 561 4.44 32.51 -18.86
N GLN A 562 4.30 31.19 -18.67
CA GLN A 562 3.59 30.62 -17.53
C GLN A 562 4.27 30.96 -16.19
N ALA A 563 5.61 31.00 -16.15
CA ALA A 563 6.37 31.36 -14.96
C ALA A 563 6.06 32.80 -14.47
N ARG A 564 5.72 33.72 -15.41
CA ARG A 564 5.40 35.10 -15.09
C ARG A 564 4.06 35.27 -14.35
N VAL A 565 3.11 34.35 -14.61
CA VAL A 565 1.76 34.38 -14.01
C VAL A 565 1.59 33.30 -12.95
N TYR A 566 2.66 32.56 -12.63
CA TYR A 566 2.62 31.49 -11.65
C TYR A 566 2.49 32.02 -10.23
N ASP A 567 1.45 31.59 -9.53
CA ASP A 567 1.20 31.86 -8.12
C ASP A 567 1.32 30.56 -7.30
N PRO A 568 2.35 30.42 -6.45
CA PRO A 568 2.55 29.22 -5.64
C PRO A 568 1.48 29.00 -4.55
N THR A 569 0.64 30.01 -4.26
CA THR A 569 -0.44 29.89 -3.29
C THR A 569 -1.66 29.19 -3.87
N LEU A 570 -1.78 29.14 -5.19
CA LEU A 570 -2.85 28.44 -5.88
C LEU A 570 -2.47 26.97 -6.08
N GLY A 571 -3.38 26.09 -5.73
CA GLY A 571 -3.16 24.64 -5.96
C GLY A 571 -3.09 24.31 -7.46
N PRO A 572 -2.61 23.10 -7.82
CA PRO A 572 -2.55 22.63 -9.20
C PRO A 572 -3.89 22.77 -9.91
N PHE A 573 -3.88 23.23 -11.16
CA PHE A 573 -5.07 23.45 -12.01
C PHE A 573 -6.11 24.47 -11.46
N LYS A 574 -5.66 25.41 -10.63
CA LYS A 574 -6.52 26.48 -10.10
C LYS A 574 -6.16 27.88 -10.60
N ASN A 575 -5.13 28.00 -11.43
CA ASN A 575 -4.71 29.26 -12.03
C ASN A 575 -5.25 29.35 -13.45
N GLU A 576 -6.39 30.04 -13.63
CA GLU A 576 -7.07 30.20 -14.92
C GLU A 576 -6.16 30.83 -15.99
N GLN A 577 -5.27 31.75 -15.62
CA GLN A 577 -4.33 32.39 -16.55
C GLN A 577 -3.32 31.37 -17.11
N ILE A 578 -2.85 30.43 -16.29
CA ILE A 578 -1.97 29.36 -16.77
C ILE A 578 -2.74 28.43 -17.71
N ASP A 579 -3.98 28.08 -17.38
CA ASP A 579 -4.79 27.18 -18.20
C ASP A 579 -5.07 27.80 -19.58
N GLU A 580 -5.39 29.08 -19.67
CA GLU A 580 -5.56 29.81 -20.92
C GLU A 580 -4.27 29.83 -21.75
N LEU A 581 -3.11 30.14 -21.12
CA LEU A 581 -1.82 30.13 -21.78
C LEU A 581 -1.45 28.73 -22.33
N VAL A 582 -1.71 27.69 -21.56
CA VAL A 582 -1.43 26.29 -22.00
C VAL A 582 -2.24 25.93 -23.24
N VAL A 583 -3.52 26.32 -23.28
CA VAL A 583 -4.39 26.06 -24.44
C VAL A 583 -3.91 26.82 -25.66
N ALA A 584 -3.65 28.13 -25.53
CA ALA A 584 -3.17 28.98 -26.62
C ALA A 584 -1.81 28.49 -27.19
N GLN A 585 -0.87 28.15 -26.32
CA GLN A 585 0.45 27.64 -26.70
C GLN A 585 0.38 26.29 -27.42
N ARG A 586 -0.53 25.40 -26.98
CA ARG A 586 -0.74 24.11 -27.64
C ARG A 586 -1.29 24.28 -29.07
N GLU A 587 -2.17 25.24 -29.26
CA GLU A 587 -2.75 25.53 -30.57
C GLU A 587 -1.71 26.16 -31.49
N SER A 588 -0.94 27.15 -31.02
CA SER A 588 0.18 27.74 -31.74
C SER A 588 1.26 26.70 -32.16
N ALA A 589 1.67 25.83 -31.22
CA ALA A 589 2.61 24.77 -31.54
C ALA A 589 2.09 23.80 -32.59
N ARG A 590 0.78 23.49 -32.55
CA ARG A 590 0.13 22.61 -33.54
C ARG A 590 0.14 23.25 -34.94
N GLU A 591 -0.19 24.54 -35.05
CA GLU A 591 -0.19 25.28 -36.31
C GLU A 591 1.21 25.36 -36.89
N ALA A 592 2.23 25.70 -36.09
CA ALA A 592 3.62 25.76 -36.48
C ALA A 592 4.13 24.41 -37.02
N ILE A 593 3.84 23.32 -36.31
CA ILE A 593 4.19 21.96 -36.75
C ILE A 593 3.53 21.64 -38.11
N GLN A 594 2.25 21.96 -38.29
CA GLN A 594 1.54 21.69 -39.52
C GLN A 594 2.08 22.52 -40.69
N ALA A 595 2.42 23.81 -40.46
CA ALA A 595 3.04 24.68 -41.46
C ALA A 595 4.41 24.13 -41.92
N ALA A 596 5.25 23.76 -40.97
CA ALA A 596 6.57 23.19 -41.23
C ALA A 596 6.51 21.86 -42.03
N LEU A 597 5.51 21.01 -41.75
CA LEU A 597 5.29 19.76 -42.50
C LEU A 597 4.77 20.01 -43.94
N ARG A 598 4.14 21.18 -44.20
CA ARG A 598 3.76 21.62 -45.56
C ARG A 598 4.93 22.28 -46.32
N GLY A 599 6.09 22.47 -45.69
CA GLY A 599 7.25 23.14 -46.26
C GLY A 599 7.19 24.68 -46.23
N GLU A 600 6.31 25.23 -45.40
CA GLU A 600 6.25 26.68 -45.14
C GLU A 600 7.35 27.04 -44.14
N GLU A 601 8.12 28.12 -44.39
CA GLU A 601 9.14 28.59 -43.46
C GLU A 601 8.44 29.22 -42.23
N GLU A 602 8.83 28.79 -41.04
CA GLU A 602 8.36 29.35 -39.77
C GLU A 602 9.09 30.68 -39.51
N GLU A 603 8.43 31.83 -39.65
CA GLU A 603 8.92 33.07 -39.06
C GLU A 603 8.74 32.99 -37.52
N TRP A 604 9.83 32.64 -36.82
CA TRP A 604 9.82 32.64 -35.35
C TRP A 604 9.89 34.08 -34.84
N PRO A 605 8.84 34.62 -34.16
CA PRO A 605 8.76 36.04 -33.79
C PRO A 605 9.74 36.44 -32.67
N HIS A 606 10.45 35.49 -32.09
CA HIS A 606 11.34 35.73 -30.94
C HIS A 606 12.69 35.10 -31.30
N GLY A 607 13.70 35.89 -31.62
CA GLY A 607 15.03 35.46 -32.11
C GLY A 607 15.60 34.19 -31.47
N ASP A 608 16.50 33.54 -32.21
CA ASP A 608 17.22 32.32 -31.82
C ASP A 608 18.01 32.56 -30.52
N ASP A 609 17.43 32.20 -29.32
CA ASP A 609 18.13 32.07 -28.05
C ASP A 609 17.71 30.77 -27.33
#